data_aedc7805e2aeeeb3d16490e8acf7dfee
#
_entry.id   aedc7805e2aeeeb3d16490e8acf7dfee
#
_cell.length_a   1.000
_cell.length_b   1.000
_cell.length_c   1.000
_cell.angle_alpha   90.00
_cell.angle_beta   90.00
_cell.angle_gamma   90.00
#
_symmetry.space_group_name_H-M   'P 1'
#
loop_
_entity.id
_entity.type
_entity.pdbx_description
1 polymer ?
#
loop_
_entity_poly.entity_id
_entity_poly.type
_entity_poly.pdbx_seq_one_letter_code
_entity_poly.pdbx_strand_id
1 'polypeptide(L)'
;MKKIIKAGICVAVAAVIATGCGNKNQNAESSSAAVEETASAPTETETKSEEELHDEESVTLGDYKNLTFSAKEEEVTDAKIETRLKELCAEYPVTIEGRPAQEGDTANIDYSGTKDGKAFANGTEKGFDLKLGSGTFIDGFEDGVIGMNVGDEKDLNLKFPDNYGSADLAGQEVVFHVKLNQLKSEADSKVDDDLAKRYYNDDTATLDQLK
;
A
#
# COMPACT_ATOMS: atom_id res chain seq x y z
N MET A 1 46.61 0.04 -0.20
CA MET A 1 47.06 -1.13 0.59
C MET A 1 45.94 -1.55 1.54
N LYS A 2 45.48 -2.82 1.39
CA LYS A 2 44.85 -3.68 2.41
C LYS A 2 43.55 -3.19 3.05
N LYS A 3 42.53 -3.95 3.25
CA LYS A 3 42.01 -5.32 2.98
C LYS A 3 40.58 -5.34 3.52
N ILE A 4 39.63 -5.69 2.72
CA ILE A 4 38.66 -6.79 2.81
C ILE A 4 38.45 -7.36 4.22
N ILE A 5 37.22 -7.35 4.70
CA ILE A 5 36.68 -8.45 5.50
C ILE A 5 35.21 -8.68 5.12
N LYS A 6 34.98 -9.87 4.58
CA LYS A 6 33.67 -10.53 4.43
C LYS A 6 33.26 -11.07 5.80
N ALA A 7 32.00 -10.98 6.13
CA ALA A 7 31.40 -11.92 7.06
C ALA A 7 29.98 -12.22 6.62
N GLY A 8 29.78 -13.40 6.10
CA GLY A 8 28.48 -14.01 5.90
C GLY A 8 27.96 -14.54 7.23
N ILE A 9 26.68 -14.40 7.46
CA ILE A 9 25.99 -15.13 8.52
C ILE A 9 24.83 -15.87 7.88
N CYS A 10 25.00 -17.21 7.83
CA CYS A 10 23.92 -18.16 7.66
C CYS A 10 23.05 -18.15 8.92
N VAL A 11 21.76 -17.99 8.77
CA VAL A 11 20.80 -18.29 9.82
C VAL A 11 20.02 -19.52 9.42
N ALA A 12 20.22 -20.55 10.23
CA ALA A 12 19.54 -21.83 10.14
C ALA A 12 18.09 -21.71 10.63
N VAL A 13 17.20 -22.31 9.87
CA VAL A 13 15.80 -22.54 10.24
C VAL A 13 15.74 -23.75 11.15
N ALA A 14 15.27 -23.56 12.37
CA ALA A 14 14.87 -24.66 13.25
C ALA A 14 13.35 -24.70 13.36
N ALA A 15 12.76 -25.75 12.81
CA ALA A 15 11.37 -26.11 13.00
C ALA A 15 11.22 -26.79 14.38
N VAL A 16 10.29 -26.29 15.17
CA VAL A 16 9.84 -26.99 16.38
C VAL A 16 8.37 -27.35 16.22
N ILE A 17 8.13 -28.64 16.13
CA ILE A 17 6.81 -29.27 16.24
C ILE A 17 6.58 -29.52 17.74
N ALA A 18 5.51 -29.02 18.29
CA ALA A 18 5.02 -29.42 19.59
C ALA A 18 3.53 -29.77 19.51
N THR A 19 3.28 -31.04 19.61
CA THR A 19 2.03 -31.73 19.95
C THR A 19 1.58 -31.38 21.36
N GLY A 20 0.27 -31.19 21.56
CA GLY A 20 -0.31 -31.05 22.90
C GLY A 20 -1.83 -31.15 22.90
N CYS A 21 -2.30 -32.28 23.36
CA CYS A 21 -3.66 -32.78 23.56
C CYS A 21 -4.55 -31.90 24.45
N GLY A 22 -5.86 -31.95 24.16
CA GLY A 22 -6.83 -32.32 25.17
C GLY A 22 -7.84 -31.25 25.62
N ASN A 23 -9.09 -31.34 25.35
CA ASN A 23 -10.15 -31.78 26.22
C ASN A 23 -11.57 -31.60 25.66
N LYS A 24 -12.28 -32.70 25.64
CA LYS A 24 -13.69 -33.08 25.84
C LYS A 24 -14.74 -32.00 26.17
N ASN A 25 -15.85 -32.03 25.46
CA ASN A 25 -17.21 -32.49 25.95
C ASN A 25 -18.18 -32.53 24.74
N GLN A 26 -18.69 -33.69 24.37
CA GLN A 26 -19.93 -34.41 24.67
C GLN A 26 -21.19 -33.60 24.35
N ASN A 27 -22.03 -34.01 23.41
CA ASN A 27 -23.12 -34.97 23.53
C ASN A 27 -23.76 -35.26 22.15
N ALA A 28 -23.86 -36.53 21.80
CA ALA A 28 -24.97 -37.46 21.64
C ALA A 28 -25.89 -37.15 20.45
N GLU A 29 -26.27 -38.01 19.65
CA GLU A 29 -26.72 -39.39 19.44
C GLU A 29 -27.28 -39.39 18.01
N SER A 30 -27.28 -40.35 17.18
CA SER A 30 -27.57 -41.75 17.20
C SER A 30 -27.59 -42.30 15.79
N SER A 31 -27.16 -43.55 15.69
CA SER A 31 -27.65 -44.67 14.89
C SER A 31 -27.06 -44.92 13.52
N SER A 32 -26.14 -45.89 13.47
CA SER A 32 -26.34 -47.30 13.07
C SER A 32 -26.46 -47.54 11.56
N ALA A 33 -25.56 -48.22 10.91
CA ALA A 33 -25.30 -49.65 10.86
C ALA A 33 -24.11 -49.99 9.97
N ALA A 34 -23.36 -50.95 10.39
CA ALA A 34 -22.26 -51.67 9.76
C ALA A 34 -22.70 -52.44 8.49
N VAL A 35 -21.77 -52.76 7.61
CA VAL A 35 -21.30 -54.12 7.27
C VAL A 35 -20.15 -54.06 6.27
N GLU A 36 -18.98 -54.65 6.71
CA GLU A 36 -18.05 -55.59 6.09
C GLU A 36 -17.62 -55.42 4.62
N GLU A 37 -16.34 -55.17 4.50
CA GLU A 37 -15.25 -55.99 3.95
C GLU A 37 -15.59 -57.04 2.89
N THR A 38 -15.02 -56.86 1.67
CA THR A 38 -14.26 -57.95 0.99
C THR A 38 -13.38 -57.37 -0.12
N ALA A 39 -12.12 -57.81 -0.03
CA ALA A 39 -11.11 -57.63 -1.07
C ALA A 39 -11.41 -58.44 -2.30
N SER A 40 -11.12 -57.90 -3.49
CA SER A 40 -10.60 -58.62 -4.65
C SER A 40 -10.15 -57.64 -5.77
N ALA A 41 -8.89 -57.67 -6.08
CA ALA A 41 -8.32 -57.29 -7.37
C ALA A 41 -8.23 -58.58 -8.22
N PRO A 42 -7.84 -58.51 -9.49
CA PRO A 42 -7.95 -57.51 -10.54
C PRO A 42 -8.70 -58.04 -11.78
N THR A 43 -9.13 -57.18 -12.68
CA THR A 43 -9.30 -57.61 -14.08
C THR A 43 -9.09 -56.40 -14.98
N GLU A 44 -8.16 -56.59 -15.87
CA GLU A 44 -7.87 -55.82 -17.07
C GLU A 44 -9.07 -55.57 -17.94
N THR A 45 -8.86 -54.54 -18.80
CA THR A 45 -9.59 -54.27 -20.03
C THR A 45 -10.52 -53.10 -19.89
N GLU A 46 -10.18 -51.94 -20.42
CA GLU A 46 -10.11 -51.62 -21.83
C GLU A 46 -9.35 -50.30 -22.04
N THR A 47 -8.29 -50.36 -22.76
CA THR A 47 -7.75 -49.32 -23.60
C THR A 47 -8.88 -48.79 -24.52
N LYS A 48 -9.50 -47.70 -24.11
CA LYS A 48 -10.17 -46.84 -25.06
C LYS A 48 -9.11 -45.93 -25.63
N SER A 49 -8.79 -46.26 -26.89
CA SER A 49 -7.92 -45.53 -27.78
C SER A 49 -8.07 -44.03 -27.63
N GLU A 50 -6.94 -43.38 -27.34
CA GLU A 50 -6.67 -41.97 -27.64
C GLU A 50 -6.61 -41.78 -29.17
N GLU A 51 -7.74 -41.89 -29.82
CA GLU A 51 -7.91 -41.59 -31.22
C GLU A 51 -9.28 -40.96 -31.39
N GLU A 52 -9.37 -39.70 -31.08
CA GLU A 52 -10.37 -38.76 -31.67
C GLU A 52 -10.28 -37.39 -30.94
N LEU A 53 -9.14 -36.74 -30.99
CA LEU A 53 -9.00 -35.30 -30.81
C LEU A 53 -7.76 -34.80 -31.59
N HIS A 54 -7.59 -35.30 -32.79
CA HIS A 54 -6.77 -34.64 -33.78
C HIS A 54 -7.69 -34.00 -34.82
N ASP A 55 -8.32 -32.89 -34.47
CA ASP A 55 -8.53 -31.87 -35.46
C ASP A 55 -7.15 -31.33 -35.78
N GLU A 56 -6.59 -31.80 -36.87
CA GLU A 56 -5.39 -31.27 -37.49
C GLU A 56 -5.66 -29.84 -38.02
N GLU A 57 -5.96 -28.90 -37.17
CA GLU A 57 -5.56 -27.53 -37.39
C GLU A 57 -4.07 -27.44 -37.10
N SER A 58 -3.29 -27.77 -38.11
CA SER A 58 -1.86 -27.55 -38.11
C SER A 58 -1.62 -26.07 -37.85
N VAL A 59 -1.31 -25.72 -36.59
CA VAL A 59 -0.80 -24.38 -36.25
C VAL A 59 0.55 -24.23 -36.93
N THR A 60 0.55 -23.61 -38.08
CA THR A 60 1.79 -23.26 -38.77
C THR A 60 2.44 -22.15 -37.97
N LEU A 61 3.40 -22.55 -37.10
CA LEU A 61 4.25 -21.60 -36.43
C LEU A 61 5.02 -20.81 -37.50
N GLY A 62 4.72 -19.52 -37.62
CA GLY A 62 5.49 -18.62 -38.45
C GLY A 62 6.97 -18.62 -38.02
N ASP A 63 7.84 -18.04 -38.83
CA ASP A 63 9.28 -18.03 -38.59
C ASP A 63 9.62 -17.15 -37.38
N TYR A 64 9.43 -17.73 -36.17
CA TYR A 64 9.69 -17.06 -34.89
C TYR A 64 11.20 -17.01 -34.53
N LYS A 65 12.03 -17.76 -35.28
CA LYS A 65 13.49 -17.84 -35.01
C LYS A 65 14.27 -16.67 -35.59
N ASN A 66 13.68 -15.92 -36.52
CA ASN A 66 14.32 -14.80 -37.22
C ASN A 66 13.62 -13.46 -36.94
N LEU A 67 12.94 -13.35 -35.79
CA LEU A 67 12.38 -12.07 -35.35
C LEU A 67 13.52 -11.13 -34.95
N THR A 68 13.84 -10.18 -35.81
CA THR A 68 14.72 -9.06 -35.47
C THR A 68 13.90 -8.00 -34.73
N PHE A 69 14.11 -7.86 -33.44
CA PHE A 69 13.62 -6.72 -32.69
C PHE A 69 14.55 -5.55 -32.89
N SER A 70 14.12 -4.55 -33.63
CA SER A 70 14.75 -3.23 -33.56
C SER A 70 14.15 -2.48 -32.37
N ALA A 71 14.83 -2.50 -31.23
CA ALA A 71 14.51 -1.57 -30.17
C ALA A 71 14.82 -0.16 -30.73
N LYS A 72 13.79 0.67 -30.88
CA LYS A 72 13.99 2.08 -31.15
C LYS A 72 14.57 2.67 -29.85
N GLU A 73 15.86 2.89 -29.82
CA GLU A 73 16.47 3.67 -28.74
C GLU A 73 15.81 5.04 -28.73
N GLU A 74 15.08 5.32 -27.65
CA GLU A 74 14.50 6.63 -27.43
C GLU A 74 15.61 7.55 -26.93
N GLU A 75 15.94 8.57 -27.69
CA GLU A 75 16.94 9.54 -27.26
C GLU A 75 16.53 10.17 -25.93
N VAL A 76 17.41 10.04 -24.93
CA VAL A 76 17.28 10.75 -23.67
C VAL A 76 17.74 12.18 -23.91
N THR A 77 16.80 13.11 -23.92
CA THR A 77 17.06 14.54 -24.07
C THR A 77 17.06 15.23 -22.70
N ASP A 78 17.77 16.35 -22.58
CA ASP A 78 17.77 17.15 -21.34
C ASP A 78 16.34 17.51 -20.89
N ALA A 79 15.45 17.79 -21.83
CA ALA A 79 14.05 18.05 -21.52
C ALA A 79 13.33 16.86 -20.87
N LYS A 80 13.62 15.62 -21.26
CA LYS A 80 13.07 14.41 -20.62
C LYS A 80 13.64 14.24 -19.21
N ILE A 81 14.94 14.50 -19.04
CA ILE A 81 15.59 14.47 -17.72
C ILE A 81 14.95 15.50 -16.79
N GLU A 82 14.80 16.76 -17.23
CA GLU A 82 14.14 17.79 -16.41
C GLU A 82 12.70 17.43 -16.04
N THR A 83 11.95 16.85 -16.97
CA THR A 83 10.56 16.40 -16.70
C THR A 83 10.57 15.31 -15.65
N ARG A 84 11.44 14.31 -15.78
CA ARG A 84 11.53 13.22 -14.79
C ARG A 84 11.98 13.71 -13.42
N LEU A 85 12.92 14.64 -13.35
CA LEU A 85 13.35 15.24 -12.09
C LEU A 85 12.24 16.02 -11.39
N LYS A 86 11.35 16.69 -12.13
CA LYS A 86 10.15 17.35 -11.57
C LYS A 86 9.13 16.32 -11.04
N GLU A 87 8.93 15.23 -11.76
CA GLU A 87 8.08 14.12 -11.27
C GLU A 87 8.64 13.53 -9.98
N LEU A 88 9.95 13.35 -9.89
CA LEU A 88 10.59 12.86 -8.66
C LEU A 88 10.42 13.82 -7.48
N CYS A 89 10.38 15.13 -7.71
CA CYS A 89 10.07 16.09 -6.64
C CYS A 89 8.67 15.86 -6.05
N ALA A 90 7.69 15.47 -6.87
CA ALA A 90 6.34 15.15 -6.41
C ALA A 90 6.28 13.77 -5.74
N GLU A 91 7.03 12.78 -6.24
CA GLU A 91 7.09 11.44 -5.65
C GLU A 91 7.84 11.43 -4.29
N TYR A 92 8.83 12.33 -4.13
CA TYR A 92 9.68 12.45 -2.95
C TYR A 92 9.58 13.85 -2.33
N PRO A 93 8.44 14.22 -1.72
CA PRO A 93 8.23 15.53 -1.13
C PRO A 93 9.19 15.79 0.02
N VAL A 94 9.50 17.04 0.26
CA VAL A 94 10.36 17.47 1.37
C VAL A 94 9.55 17.57 2.66
N THR A 95 10.13 17.11 3.76
CA THR A 95 9.57 17.36 5.10
C THR A 95 9.77 18.83 5.47
N ILE A 96 8.69 19.47 5.90
CA ILE A 96 8.69 20.87 6.27
C ILE A 96 8.78 21.02 7.78
N GLU A 97 9.74 21.82 8.20
CA GLU A 97 9.89 22.27 9.58
C GLU A 97 9.95 23.81 9.60
N GLY A 98 9.31 24.41 10.61
CA GLY A 98 9.44 25.85 10.88
C GLY A 98 8.52 26.78 10.08
N ARG A 99 7.56 26.24 9.31
CA ARG A 99 6.43 27.02 8.79
C ARG A 99 5.11 26.30 9.03
N PRO A 100 4.00 27.06 9.11
CA PRO A 100 2.67 26.45 9.22
C PRO A 100 2.26 25.74 7.91
N ALA A 101 1.28 24.84 8.05
CA ALA A 101 0.64 24.12 6.97
C ALA A 101 -0.05 25.06 5.98
N GLN A 102 0.09 24.79 4.69
CA GLN A 102 -0.47 25.57 3.59
C GLN A 102 -1.27 24.67 2.66
N GLU A 103 -2.13 25.28 1.85
CA GLU A 103 -2.82 24.58 0.77
C GLU A 103 -1.80 23.92 -0.19
N GLY A 104 -2.05 22.67 -0.57
CA GLY A 104 -1.14 21.87 -1.40
C GLY A 104 -0.11 21.04 -0.64
N ASP A 105 0.06 21.28 0.66
CA ASP A 105 0.89 20.43 1.50
C ASP A 105 0.22 19.08 1.81
N THR A 106 0.99 18.07 2.17
CA THR A 106 0.50 16.83 2.74
C THR A 106 0.76 16.83 4.24
N ALA A 107 -0.31 16.87 5.01
CA ALA A 107 -0.30 16.85 6.45
C ALA A 107 -0.48 15.43 6.97
N ASN A 108 0.48 14.89 7.74
CA ASN A 108 0.29 13.67 8.50
C ASN A 108 -0.39 14.01 9.81
N ILE A 109 -1.61 13.53 10.00
CA ILE A 109 -2.47 13.90 11.11
C ILE A 109 -2.95 12.67 11.90
N ASP A 110 -3.17 12.87 13.20
CA ASP A 110 -4.07 12.04 13.99
C ASP A 110 -5.37 12.81 14.15
N TYR A 111 -6.50 12.14 13.99
CA TYR A 111 -7.79 12.78 14.26
C TYR A 111 -8.74 11.86 15.02
N SER A 112 -9.62 12.47 15.80
CA SER A 112 -10.71 11.78 16.49
C SER A 112 -11.97 12.62 16.49
N GLY A 113 -13.02 12.09 15.84
CA GLY A 113 -14.32 12.74 15.74
C GLY A 113 -15.29 12.31 16.84
N THR A 114 -15.98 13.28 17.40
CA THR A 114 -17.01 13.07 18.41
C THR A 114 -18.30 13.81 18.04
N LYS A 115 -19.45 13.16 18.32
CA LYS A 115 -20.79 13.76 18.26
C LYS A 115 -21.38 13.69 19.65
N ASP A 116 -21.83 14.82 20.19
CA ASP A 116 -22.38 14.90 21.57
C ASP A 116 -21.42 14.31 22.61
N GLY A 117 -20.10 14.49 22.42
CA GLY A 117 -19.06 13.96 23.31
C GLY A 117 -18.82 12.45 23.19
N LYS A 118 -19.41 11.76 22.21
CA LYS A 118 -19.21 10.32 21.95
C LYS A 118 -18.53 10.12 20.61
N ALA A 119 -17.50 9.29 20.60
CA ALA A 119 -16.84 8.90 19.35
C ALA A 119 -17.80 8.14 18.43
N PHE A 120 -17.73 8.39 17.13
CA PHE A 120 -18.52 7.70 16.12
C PHE A 120 -17.64 6.79 15.26
N ALA A 121 -18.27 5.83 14.61
CA ALA A 121 -17.58 4.85 13.76
C ALA A 121 -16.85 5.55 12.60
N ASN A 122 -15.62 5.12 12.32
CA ASN A 122 -14.74 5.69 11.29
C ASN A 122 -14.37 7.17 11.48
N GLY A 123 -14.62 7.72 12.67
CA GLY A 123 -14.25 9.10 13.00
C GLY A 123 -12.84 9.25 13.56
N THR A 124 -12.07 8.17 13.73
CA THR A 124 -10.75 8.22 14.38
C THR A 124 -9.72 7.46 13.56
N GLU A 125 -8.61 8.11 13.27
CA GLU A 125 -7.45 7.50 12.62
C GLU A 125 -6.16 8.19 13.11
N LYS A 126 -5.03 7.46 12.99
CA LYS A 126 -3.71 7.96 13.35
C LYS A 126 -2.76 7.86 12.16
N GLY A 127 -1.93 8.87 12.01
CA GLY A 127 -0.92 8.90 10.96
C GLY A 127 -1.51 8.98 9.56
N PHE A 128 -2.69 9.57 9.40
CA PHE A 128 -3.33 9.75 8.10
C PHE A 128 -2.64 10.87 7.31
N ASP A 129 -2.22 10.57 6.08
CA ASP A 129 -1.65 11.57 5.18
C ASP A 129 -2.76 12.27 4.39
N LEU A 130 -3.05 13.52 4.75
CA LEU A 130 -4.06 14.36 4.14
C LEU A 130 -3.43 15.42 3.24
N LYS A 131 -3.77 15.42 1.97
CA LYS A 131 -3.43 16.51 1.04
C LYS A 131 -4.38 17.68 1.27
N LEU A 132 -3.85 18.81 1.74
CA LEU A 132 -4.66 20.01 2.00
C LEU A 132 -5.10 20.66 0.69
N GLY A 133 -6.38 20.96 0.57
CA GLY A 133 -7.02 21.45 -0.65
C GLY A 133 -7.54 20.34 -1.57
N SER A 134 -7.50 19.07 -1.14
CA SER A 134 -8.00 17.94 -1.94
C SER A 134 -9.53 17.80 -1.92
N GLY A 135 -10.20 18.33 -0.91
CA GLY A 135 -11.64 18.15 -0.69
C GLY A 135 -12.01 16.71 -0.30
N THR A 136 -11.07 15.95 0.24
CA THR A 136 -11.29 14.55 0.67
C THR A 136 -12.11 14.49 1.96
N PHE A 137 -11.98 15.49 2.83
CA PHE A 137 -12.70 15.60 4.08
C PHE A 137 -13.92 16.51 3.96
N ILE A 138 -14.73 16.55 5.02
CA ILE A 138 -15.90 17.46 5.08
C ILE A 138 -15.45 18.91 5.09
N ASP A 139 -16.33 19.80 4.63
CA ASP A 139 -16.08 21.23 4.51
C ASP A 139 -15.56 21.83 5.82
N GLY A 140 -14.46 22.59 5.71
CA GLY A 140 -13.83 23.27 6.84
C GLY A 140 -12.80 22.43 7.60
N PHE A 141 -12.70 21.11 7.34
CA PHE A 141 -11.70 20.29 8.00
C PHE A 141 -10.27 20.66 7.55
N GLU A 142 -10.04 20.66 6.24
CA GLU A 142 -8.74 20.99 5.65
C GLU A 142 -8.35 22.43 5.95
N ASP A 143 -9.31 23.36 5.87
CA ASP A 143 -9.12 24.78 6.27
C ASP A 143 -8.74 24.92 7.74
N GLY A 144 -9.27 24.04 8.58
CA GLY A 144 -8.96 24.02 10.00
C GLY A 144 -7.52 23.59 10.29
N VAL A 145 -6.94 22.73 9.44
CA VAL A 145 -5.56 22.24 9.52
C VAL A 145 -4.58 23.25 8.92
N ILE A 146 -4.99 23.99 7.89
CA ILE A 146 -4.18 25.09 7.33
C ILE A 146 -3.84 26.10 8.44
N GLY A 147 -2.57 26.48 8.52
CA GLY A 147 -2.04 27.39 9.54
C GLY A 147 -1.56 26.72 10.83
N MET A 148 -1.75 25.39 11.00
CA MET A 148 -1.17 24.64 12.12
C MET A 148 0.32 24.39 11.90
N ASN A 149 1.10 24.39 12.99
CA ASN A 149 2.48 23.96 12.96
C ASN A 149 2.59 22.48 13.34
N VAL A 150 3.68 21.84 12.95
CA VAL A 150 3.98 20.47 13.37
C VAL A 150 4.01 20.39 14.91
N GLY A 151 3.25 19.45 15.46
CA GLY A 151 3.06 19.25 16.89
C GLY A 151 1.83 19.94 17.49
N ASP A 152 1.16 20.84 16.74
CA ASP A 152 -0.06 21.50 17.21
C ASP A 152 -1.24 20.53 17.28
N GLU A 153 -2.12 20.77 18.26
CA GLU A 153 -3.40 20.09 18.42
C GLU A 153 -4.53 21.12 18.40
N LYS A 154 -5.65 20.79 17.75
CA LYS A 154 -6.77 21.72 17.59
C LYS A 154 -8.10 20.97 17.51
N ASP A 155 -9.13 21.55 18.14
CA ASP A 155 -10.50 21.09 18.00
C ASP A 155 -11.20 21.85 16.87
N LEU A 156 -11.73 21.12 15.91
CA LEU A 156 -12.47 21.63 14.76
C LEU A 156 -13.96 21.34 14.97
N ASN A 157 -14.77 22.40 15.09
CA ASN A 157 -16.22 22.28 15.15
C ASN A 157 -16.76 22.32 13.72
N LEU A 158 -17.26 21.20 13.23
CA LEU A 158 -17.65 21.01 11.84
C LEU A 158 -19.07 20.43 11.76
N LYS A 159 -19.69 20.59 10.59
CA LYS A 159 -21.00 20.01 10.30
C LYS A 159 -20.91 19.09 9.10
N PHE A 160 -21.43 17.87 9.24
CA PHE A 160 -21.58 16.99 8.09
C PHE A 160 -22.60 17.54 7.09
N PRO A 161 -22.38 17.37 5.78
CA PRO A 161 -23.36 17.77 4.77
C PRO A 161 -24.66 16.98 4.94
N ASP A 162 -25.79 17.60 4.59
CA ASP A 162 -27.13 17.00 4.75
C ASP A 162 -27.32 15.72 3.92
N ASN A 163 -26.54 15.56 2.82
CA ASN A 163 -26.55 14.40 1.94
C ASN A 163 -25.44 13.39 2.26
N TYR A 164 -24.87 13.43 3.47
CA TYR A 164 -23.82 12.48 3.87
C TYR A 164 -24.33 11.05 3.89
N GLY A 165 -23.50 10.08 3.48
CA GLY A 165 -23.90 8.67 3.32
C GLY A 165 -24.35 7.95 4.60
N SER A 166 -24.03 8.48 5.79
CA SER A 166 -24.51 7.97 7.08
C SER A 166 -25.66 8.82 7.59
N ALA A 167 -26.85 8.24 7.71
CA ALA A 167 -28.04 8.95 8.20
C ALA A 167 -27.88 9.50 9.64
N ASP A 168 -27.04 8.84 10.45
CA ASP A 168 -26.76 9.25 11.84
C ASP A 168 -25.86 10.48 11.94
N LEU A 169 -25.13 10.79 10.86
CA LEU A 169 -24.18 11.90 10.79
C LEU A 169 -24.64 13.01 9.86
N ALA A 170 -25.51 12.73 8.88
CA ALA A 170 -26.01 13.72 7.92
C ALA A 170 -26.59 14.94 8.63
N GLY A 171 -26.07 16.14 8.29
CA GLY A 171 -26.48 17.43 8.88
C GLY A 171 -26.13 17.63 10.35
N GLN A 172 -25.34 16.72 10.95
CA GLN A 172 -24.98 16.80 12.37
C GLN A 172 -23.73 17.61 12.61
N GLU A 173 -23.73 18.31 13.75
CA GLU A 173 -22.54 18.98 14.26
C GLU A 173 -21.64 17.96 14.98
N VAL A 174 -20.32 18.07 14.73
CA VAL A 174 -19.30 17.20 15.29
C VAL A 174 -18.07 17.99 15.68
N VAL A 175 -17.29 17.44 16.57
CA VAL A 175 -16.00 18.00 16.94
C VAL A 175 -14.91 17.00 16.56
N PHE A 176 -13.96 17.44 15.76
CA PHE A 176 -12.75 16.68 15.45
C PHE A 176 -11.58 17.26 16.23
N HIS A 177 -11.00 16.45 17.08
CA HIS A 177 -9.68 16.74 17.67
C HIS A 177 -8.62 16.28 16.68
N VAL A 178 -7.78 17.21 16.23
CA VAL A 178 -6.76 16.98 15.20
C VAL A 178 -5.40 17.33 15.76
N LYS A 179 -4.42 16.45 15.53
CA LYS A 179 -3.00 16.67 15.81
C LYS A 179 -2.19 16.61 14.53
N LEU A 180 -1.36 17.60 14.27
CA LEU A 180 -0.43 17.60 13.13
C LEU A 180 0.91 16.99 13.53
N ASN A 181 1.21 15.79 12.99
CA ASN A 181 2.43 15.05 13.33
C ASN A 181 3.61 15.43 12.43
N GLN A 182 3.36 15.61 11.14
CA GLN A 182 4.39 15.92 10.14
C GLN A 182 3.76 16.69 8.97
N LEU A 183 4.58 17.50 8.33
CA LEU A 183 4.20 18.25 7.14
C LEU A 183 5.17 17.96 6.02
N LYS A 184 4.66 17.68 4.82
CA LYS A 184 5.42 17.43 3.60
C LYS A 184 4.96 18.38 2.51
N SER A 185 5.89 18.90 1.69
CA SER A 185 5.57 19.76 0.56
C SER A 185 6.23 19.27 -0.72
N GLU A 186 5.43 19.15 -1.76
CA GLU A 186 5.91 18.92 -3.13
C GLU A 186 6.46 20.23 -3.73
N ALA A 187 5.80 21.35 -3.44
CA ALA A 187 6.18 22.66 -3.98
C ALA A 187 7.54 23.16 -3.46
N ASP A 188 7.90 22.79 -2.23
CA ASP A 188 9.18 23.15 -1.64
C ASP A 188 10.31 22.16 -2.00
N SER A 189 9.98 21.03 -2.64
CA SER A 189 10.96 20.05 -3.13
C SER A 189 11.74 20.65 -4.32
N LYS A 190 13.07 20.62 -4.24
CA LYS A 190 13.98 21.14 -5.25
C LYS A 190 14.74 20.00 -5.91
N VAL A 191 15.18 20.25 -7.15
CA VAL A 191 16.07 19.36 -7.90
C VAL A 191 17.50 19.62 -7.43
N ASP A 192 17.89 18.99 -6.34
CA ASP A 192 19.21 19.13 -5.72
C ASP A 192 19.68 17.79 -5.12
N ASP A 193 20.81 17.81 -4.40
CA ASP A 193 21.36 16.60 -3.75
C ASP A 193 20.40 16.03 -2.69
N ASP A 194 19.56 16.84 -2.07
CA ASP A 194 18.60 16.36 -1.09
C ASP A 194 17.48 15.54 -1.74
N LEU A 195 17.10 15.85 -2.98
CA LEU A 195 16.20 14.97 -3.76
C LEU A 195 16.87 13.63 -4.03
N ALA A 196 18.14 13.61 -4.41
CA ALA A 196 18.87 12.36 -4.64
C ALA A 196 18.97 11.51 -3.37
N LYS A 197 19.26 12.13 -2.23
CA LYS A 197 19.29 11.45 -0.92
C LYS A 197 17.95 10.81 -0.56
N ARG A 198 16.85 11.53 -0.76
CA ARG A 198 15.50 10.97 -0.52
C ARG A 198 15.17 9.83 -1.47
N TYR A 199 15.54 9.95 -2.75
CA TYR A 199 15.28 8.93 -3.75
C TYR A 199 16.06 7.64 -3.46
N TYR A 200 17.37 7.73 -3.20
CA TYR A 200 18.24 6.57 -2.94
C TYR A 200 18.19 6.11 -1.47
N ASN A 201 17.56 6.88 -0.57
CA ASN A 201 17.63 6.69 0.89
C ASN A 201 19.09 6.58 1.37
N ASP A 202 19.95 7.46 0.86
CA ASP A 202 21.39 7.50 1.11
C ASP A 202 21.85 8.95 1.28
N ASP A 203 22.34 9.30 2.45
CA ASP A 203 22.79 10.66 2.81
C ASP A 203 23.99 11.13 1.98
N THR A 204 24.66 10.22 1.26
CA THR A 204 25.80 10.53 0.41
C THR A 204 25.46 10.70 -1.07
N ALA A 205 24.20 10.44 -1.43
CA ALA A 205 23.74 10.54 -2.82
C ALA A 205 23.78 12.00 -3.33
N THR A 206 24.08 12.14 -4.61
CA THR A 206 24.19 13.43 -5.28
C THR A 206 23.26 13.50 -6.50
N LEU A 207 22.88 14.73 -6.88
CA LEU A 207 22.04 14.98 -8.05
C LEU A 207 22.64 14.40 -9.36
N ASP A 208 23.97 14.35 -9.47
CA ASP A 208 24.63 13.80 -10.66
C ASP A 208 24.44 12.29 -10.81
N GLN A 209 24.16 11.58 -9.72
CA GLN A 209 23.80 10.15 -9.76
C GLN A 209 22.35 9.92 -10.22
N LEU A 210 21.53 10.96 -10.13
CA LEU A 210 20.10 10.91 -10.47
C LEU A 210 19.84 11.25 -11.95
N LYS A 211 20.78 11.86 -12.63
CA LYS A 211 20.75 12.25 -14.06
C LYS A 211 21.26 11.15 -14.96
#